data_885451903e2cbcf1f06acdf6c6df7132
#
_entry.id   885451903e2cbcf1f06acdf6c6df7132
#
_cell.length_a   1.000
_cell.length_b   1.000
_cell.length_c   1.000
_cell.angle_alpha   90.00
_cell.angle_beta   90.00
_cell.angle_gamma   90.00
#
_symmetry.space_group_name_H-M   'P 1'
#
loop_
_entity.id
_entity.type
_entity.pdbx_description
1 polymer ?
#
loop_
_entity_poly.entity_id
_entity_poly.type
_entity_poly.pdbx_seq_one_letter_code
_entity_poly.pdbx_strand_id
1 'polypeptide(L)'
;NMAIWLSEESGKWISSDYYADSLPGWLQAYNAKMESDFFIRRGWMALGNEDGNATSLRLKNKIGLGNNFYYDLAQAKRKFDTYRILKATPYANTLVTDLALELLKTEQLGHDNDADLLALNFSCLDYMNRDYGVYSREFQDVVMRLDRDVEKLLNELDSRVGKGNYTVFLTFSEARELLPEELAKMRLTSGYFSIFKAVALLKSFLNLVYGEGEWILDYDAEQIYLDRQLIEQKKISLKEMQDKIADFMIEFEGVGHVLTAYSLTHNASSAGKEVLFQNAFSQKRSGDILYSLVPTWIPTLKEREDNYARYSKRNRVPLYLYGAGVPQDLPQECQMTALLPMLCRI
;
A
#
# COMPACT_ATOMS: atom_id res chain seq x y z
N ASN A 1 -25.30 2.10 -3.35
CA ASN A 1 -23.83 2.02 -3.29
C ASN A 1 -23.44 1.02 -2.20
N MET A 2 -22.48 0.13 -2.48
CA MET A 2 -22.01 -0.89 -1.54
C MET A 2 -20.50 -1.06 -1.65
N ALA A 3 -19.83 -1.29 -0.53
CA ALA A 3 -18.42 -1.74 -0.51
C ALA A 3 -18.37 -3.15 0.10
N ILE A 4 -17.57 -4.01 -0.55
CA ILE A 4 -17.44 -5.42 -0.18
C ILE A 4 -15.95 -5.75 -0.08
N TRP A 5 -15.52 -6.46 0.96
CA TRP A 5 -14.14 -6.87 1.14
C TRP A 5 -14.02 -8.25 1.77
N LEU A 6 -12.87 -8.90 1.55
CA LEU A 6 -12.59 -10.22 2.10
C LEU A 6 -12.18 -10.13 3.57
N SER A 7 -12.93 -10.82 4.45
CA SER A 7 -12.59 -10.94 5.87
C SER A 7 -11.36 -11.82 6.07
N GLU A 8 -10.39 -11.32 6.84
CA GLU A 8 -9.18 -12.07 7.20
C GLU A 8 -9.46 -13.20 8.20
N GLU A 9 -10.53 -13.09 8.97
CA GLU A 9 -10.92 -14.07 9.97
C GLU A 9 -11.71 -15.23 9.37
N SER A 10 -12.75 -14.90 8.58
CA SER A 10 -13.69 -15.89 8.07
C SER A 10 -13.41 -16.38 6.65
N GLY A 11 -12.60 -15.66 5.87
CA GLY A 11 -12.40 -15.93 4.44
C GLY A 11 -13.63 -15.67 3.59
N LYS A 12 -14.64 -14.98 4.13
CA LYS A 12 -15.89 -14.62 3.45
C LYS A 12 -15.88 -13.16 3.04
N TRP A 13 -16.65 -12.85 2.03
CA TRP A 13 -16.92 -11.48 1.64
C TRP A 13 -17.92 -10.84 2.61
N ILE A 14 -17.58 -9.68 3.11
CA ILE A 14 -18.36 -8.93 4.09
C ILE A 14 -18.54 -7.48 3.64
N SER A 15 -19.48 -6.80 4.26
CA SER A 15 -19.72 -5.37 4.14
C SER A 15 -19.91 -4.77 5.53
N SER A 16 -20.15 -3.48 5.61
CA SER A 16 -20.48 -2.76 6.83
C SER A 16 -21.97 -2.46 6.90
N ASP A 17 -22.51 -2.33 8.10
CA ASP A 17 -23.84 -1.82 8.42
C ASP A 17 -24.10 -0.40 7.90
N TYR A 18 -23.01 0.36 7.62
CA TYR A 18 -23.10 1.65 6.94
C TYR A 18 -23.72 1.53 5.53
N TYR A 19 -23.46 0.41 4.82
CA TYR A 19 -23.94 0.21 3.44
C TYR A 19 -25.26 -0.54 3.38
N ALA A 20 -25.47 -1.53 4.25
CA ALA A 20 -26.68 -2.34 4.28
C ALA A 20 -26.81 -3.09 5.62
N ASP A 21 -28.03 -3.22 6.11
CA ASP A 21 -28.37 -3.98 7.32
C ASP A 21 -28.03 -5.47 7.22
N SER A 22 -28.00 -6.01 6.01
CA SER A 22 -27.62 -7.40 5.73
C SER A 22 -26.97 -7.54 4.35
N LEU A 23 -26.17 -8.59 4.19
CA LEU A 23 -25.57 -8.89 2.89
C LEU A 23 -26.67 -9.28 1.88
N PRO A 24 -26.55 -8.86 0.61
CA PRO A 24 -27.43 -9.30 -0.46
C PRO A 24 -27.50 -10.84 -0.55
N GLY A 25 -28.65 -11.36 -0.92
CA GLY A 25 -28.88 -12.82 -1.00
C GLY A 25 -27.90 -13.53 -1.94
N TRP A 26 -27.52 -12.90 -3.06
CA TRP A 26 -26.54 -13.46 -3.98
C TRP A 26 -25.14 -13.54 -3.34
N LEU A 27 -24.76 -12.55 -2.51
CA LEU A 27 -23.47 -12.55 -1.84
C LEU A 27 -23.42 -13.60 -0.71
N GLN A 28 -24.54 -13.82 -0.02
CA GLN A 28 -24.66 -14.92 0.95
C GLN A 28 -24.52 -16.28 0.26
N ALA A 29 -25.16 -16.48 -0.90
CA ALA A 29 -25.04 -17.68 -1.71
C ALA A 29 -23.61 -17.86 -2.27
N TYR A 30 -22.97 -16.78 -2.68
CA TYR A 30 -21.57 -16.79 -3.12
C TYR A 30 -20.63 -17.21 -1.98
N ASN A 31 -20.81 -16.64 -0.80
CA ASN A 31 -20.04 -17.00 0.40
C ASN A 31 -20.19 -18.47 0.81
N ALA A 32 -21.31 -19.10 0.50
CA ALA A 32 -21.52 -20.51 0.78
C ALA A 32 -20.65 -21.44 -0.06
N LYS A 33 -20.09 -20.98 -1.20
CA LYS A 33 -19.17 -21.73 -2.05
C LYS A 33 -17.79 -21.91 -1.41
N MET A 34 -17.44 -21.08 -0.41
CA MET A 34 -16.16 -21.14 0.32
C MET A 34 -14.91 -21.14 -0.60
N GLU A 35 -14.91 -20.26 -1.60
CA GLU A 35 -13.82 -20.16 -2.60
C GLU A 35 -12.44 -19.94 -1.96
N SER A 36 -12.39 -19.22 -0.84
CA SER A 36 -11.15 -19.01 -0.08
C SER A 36 -10.55 -20.33 0.40
N ASP A 37 -11.38 -21.28 0.86
CA ASP A 37 -10.92 -22.60 1.31
C ASP A 37 -10.41 -23.46 0.14
N PHE A 38 -10.96 -23.28 -1.05
CA PHE A 38 -10.46 -23.95 -2.25
C PHE A 38 -9.00 -23.55 -2.51
N PHE A 39 -8.69 -22.24 -2.52
CA PHE A 39 -7.33 -21.76 -2.73
C PHE A 39 -6.39 -22.12 -1.58
N ILE A 40 -6.85 -22.11 -0.35
CA ILE A 40 -6.07 -22.58 0.81
C ILE A 40 -5.64 -24.03 0.62
N ARG A 41 -6.58 -24.92 0.22
CA ARG A 41 -6.25 -26.35 0.01
C ARG A 41 -5.35 -26.57 -1.19
N ARG A 42 -5.52 -25.77 -2.24
CA ARG A 42 -4.72 -25.89 -3.48
C ARG A 42 -3.25 -25.54 -3.24
N GLY A 43 -2.94 -24.60 -2.34
CA GLY A 43 -1.61 -24.02 -2.22
C GLY A 43 -1.25 -23.14 -3.42
N TRP A 44 -0.10 -22.46 -3.35
CA TRP A 44 0.36 -21.58 -4.42
C TRP A 44 1.55 -22.19 -5.15
N MET A 45 1.35 -22.51 -6.42
CA MET A 45 2.37 -23.00 -7.36
C MET A 45 2.53 -22.01 -8.50
N ALA A 46 3.72 -21.93 -9.07
CA ALA A 46 3.99 -21.08 -10.24
C ALA A 46 3.08 -21.42 -11.43
N LEU A 47 2.77 -20.39 -12.23
CA LEU A 47 2.03 -20.50 -13.47
C LEU A 47 3.00 -20.80 -14.62
N GLY A 48 3.06 -22.04 -15.12
CA GLY A 48 3.91 -22.46 -16.24
C GLY A 48 5.13 -23.29 -15.82
N ASN A 49 5.87 -23.78 -16.81
CA ASN A 49 7.03 -24.64 -16.59
C ASN A 49 8.18 -23.89 -15.90
N GLU A 50 8.80 -24.53 -14.95
CA GLU A 50 9.81 -24.01 -14.01
C GLU A 50 11.17 -23.69 -14.65
N ASP A 51 11.36 -23.84 -15.96
CA ASP A 51 12.65 -23.71 -16.65
C ASP A 51 13.05 -22.29 -17.03
N GLY A 52 12.28 -21.30 -16.62
CA GLY A 52 12.64 -19.90 -16.83
C GLY A 52 13.77 -19.47 -15.90
N ASN A 53 14.90 -19.06 -16.47
CA ASN A 53 16.08 -18.46 -15.83
C ASN A 53 15.79 -17.11 -15.14
N ALA A 54 14.76 -17.00 -14.32
CA ALA A 54 14.56 -15.85 -13.48
C ALA A 54 15.50 -15.95 -12.28
N THR A 55 16.46 -15.05 -12.20
CA THR A 55 17.38 -14.90 -11.09
C THR A 55 16.59 -14.41 -9.88
N SER A 56 15.90 -15.31 -9.19
CA SER A 56 15.25 -14.96 -7.93
C SER A 56 16.34 -14.65 -6.90
N LEU A 57 16.38 -13.40 -6.48
CA LEU A 57 17.03 -13.06 -5.23
C LEU A 57 16.29 -13.80 -4.12
N ARG A 58 16.93 -14.82 -3.57
CA ARG A 58 16.40 -15.58 -2.44
C ARG A 58 16.25 -14.67 -1.24
N LEU A 59 15.09 -14.08 -1.07
CA LEU A 59 14.63 -13.69 0.24
C LEU A 59 14.26 -14.97 0.98
N LYS A 60 14.76 -15.13 2.21
CA LYS A 60 14.51 -16.31 3.03
C LYS A 60 13.02 -16.54 3.17
N ASN A 61 12.51 -17.54 2.48
CA ASN A 61 11.12 -17.95 2.55
C ASN A 61 10.71 -18.26 3.99
N LYS A 62 9.91 -17.39 4.59
CA LYS A 62 9.29 -17.67 5.90
C LYS A 62 8.19 -18.74 5.83
N ILE A 63 7.74 -19.14 4.64
CA ILE A 63 6.59 -20.02 4.41
C ILE A 63 6.91 -21.19 3.46
N GLY A 64 8.03 -21.18 2.72
CA GLY A 64 8.36 -22.16 1.68
C GLY A 64 9.26 -23.28 2.16
N LEU A 65 8.89 -24.50 1.85
CA LEU A 65 9.70 -25.70 2.01
C LEU A 65 10.40 -26.02 0.66
N GLY A 66 11.70 -25.77 0.58
CA GLY A 66 12.53 -26.28 -0.50
C GLY A 66 12.73 -25.36 -1.72
N ASN A 67 13.45 -25.89 -2.72
CA ASN A 67 13.80 -25.19 -3.98
C ASN A 67 12.64 -25.07 -4.99
N ASN A 68 11.49 -25.66 -4.71
CA ASN A 68 10.32 -25.65 -5.58
C ASN A 68 9.43 -24.45 -5.23
N PHE A 69 8.92 -23.79 -6.26
CA PHE A 69 7.92 -22.73 -6.13
C PHE A 69 6.57 -23.36 -5.74
N TYR A 70 6.45 -23.72 -4.46
CA TYR A 70 5.22 -24.21 -3.86
C TYR A 70 5.10 -23.70 -2.44
N TYR A 71 3.93 -23.10 -2.13
CA TYR A 71 3.56 -22.59 -0.82
C TYR A 71 2.37 -23.37 -0.29
N ASP A 72 2.55 -24.12 0.79
CA ASP A 72 1.47 -24.82 1.49
C ASP A 72 0.67 -23.82 2.33
N LEU A 73 -0.39 -23.28 1.71
CA LEU A 73 -1.26 -22.32 2.36
C LEU A 73 -2.12 -22.97 3.46
N ALA A 74 -2.41 -24.27 3.35
CA ALA A 74 -3.15 -24.97 4.39
C ALA A 74 -2.32 -25.12 5.66
N GLN A 75 -1.02 -25.39 5.54
CA GLN A 75 -0.10 -25.41 6.69
C GLN A 75 0.02 -24.02 7.31
N ALA A 76 0.17 -22.96 6.48
CA ALA A 76 0.29 -21.60 6.95
C ALA A 76 -1.00 -21.15 7.66
N LYS A 77 -2.19 -21.47 7.12
CA LYS A 77 -3.47 -21.18 7.78
C LYS A 77 -3.57 -21.86 9.15
N ARG A 78 -3.21 -23.14 9.26
CA ARG A 78 -3.22 -23.84 10.56
C ARG A 78 -2.29 -23.21 11.59
N LYS A 79 -1.15 -22.64 11.15
CA LYS A 79 -0.19 -22.01 12.05
C LYS A 79 -0.62 -20.63 12.55
N PHE A 80 -1.30 -19.85 11.70
CA PHE A 80 -1.63 -18.45 11.97
C PHE A 80 -3.14 -18.20 12.19
N ASP A 81 -3.96 -19.23 12.00
CA ASP A 81 -5.43 -19.20 12.11
C ASP A 81 -6.08 -18.00 11.43
N THR A 82 -5.68 -17.71 10.19
CA THR A 82 -6.14 -16.56 9.45
C THR A 82 -6.15 -16.78 7.94
N TYR A 83 -7.11 -16.16 7.25
CA TYR A 83 -7.12 -16.06 5.78
C TYR A 83 -6.27 -14.91 5.25
N ARG A 84 -5.68 -14.09 6.10
CA ARG A 84 -4.76 -13.02 5.69
C ARG A 84 -3.67 -13.49 4.75
N ILE A 85 -3.22 -14.73 4.89
CA ILE A 85 -2.22 -15.35 4.02
C ILE A 85 -2.63 -15.34 2.55
N LEU A 86 -3.93 -15.44 2.23
CA LEU A 86 -4.42 -15.36 0.85
C LEU A 86 -4.14 -13.99 0.23
N LYS A 87 -4.22 -12.91 1.02
CA LYS A 87 -3.99 -11.54 0.52
C LYS A 87 -2.58 -11.35 -0.03
N ALA A 88 -1.61 -12.13 0.45
CA ALA A 88 -0.24 -12.14 -0.07
C ALA A 88 -0.01 -13.15 -1.19
N THR A 89 -1.05 -13.65 -1.84
CA THR A 89 -0.99 -14.59 -2.95
C THR A 89 -1.79 -14.07 -4.14
N PRO A 90 -1.54 -14.51 -5.37
CA PRO A 90 -2.31 -14.08 -6.54
C PRO A 90 -3.81 -14.40 -6.42
N TYR A 91 -4.17 -15.35 -5.57
CA TYR A 91 -5.56 -15.75 -5.36
C TYR A 91 -6.43 -14.64 -4.74
N ALA A 92 -5.83 -13.67 -4.03
CA ALA A 92 -6.58 -12.49 -3.60
C ALA A 92 -7.15 -11.72 -4.80
N ASN A 93 -6.34 -11.53 -5.85
CA ASN A 93 -6.79 -10.86 -7.06
C ASN A 93 -7.83 -11.70 -7.82
N THR A 94 -7.59 -13.00 -7.95
CA THR A 94 -8.55 -13.91 -8.58
C THR A 94 -9.90 -13.93 -7.85
N LEU A 95 -9.90 -13.94 -6.51
CA LEU A 95 -11.12 -13.85 -5.70
C LEU A 95 -11.89 -12.54 -5.94
N VAL A 96 -11.17 -11.40 -6.09
CA VAL A 96 -11.80 -10.12 -6.45
C VAL A 96 -12.43 -10.18 -7.83
N THR A 97 -11.71 -10.75 -8.81
CA THR A 97 -12.23 -10.91 -10.18
C THR A 97 -13.45 -11.81 -10.21
N ASP A 98 -13.40 -12.98 -9.58
CA ASP A 98 -14.51 -13.92 -9.57
C ASP A 98 -15.76 -13.32 -8.88
N LEU A 99 -15.57 -12.54 -7.80
CA LEU A 99 -16.68 -11.80 -7.19
C LEU A 99 -17.23 -10.72 -8.14
N ALA A 100 -16.36 -9.99 -8.84
CA ALA A 100 -16.78 -8.96 -9.80
C ALA A 100 -17.60 -9.57 -10.95
N LEU A 101 -17.21 -10.73 -11.45
CA LEU A 101 -17.95 -11.46 -12.48
C LEU A 101 -19.33 -11.90 -11.99
N GLU A 102 -19.44 -12.39 -10.74
CA GLU A 102 -20.72 -12.72 -10.14
C GLU A 102 -21.61 -11.48 -9.94
N LEU A 103 -21.00 -10.36 -9.51
CA LEU A 103 -21.69 -9.09 -9.31
C LEU A 103 -22.24 -8.53 -10.65
N LEU A 104 -21.41 -8.50 -11.70
CA LEU A 104 -21.84 -8.10 -13.04
C LEU A 104 -23.06 -8.89 -13.53
N LYS A 105 -23.10 -10.18 -13.20
CA LYS A 105 -24.19 -11.07 -13.57
C LYS A 105 -25.45 -10.83 -12.77
N THR A 106 -25.33 -10.64 -11.46
CA THR A 106 -26.47 -10.59 -10.55
C THR A 106 -27.10 -9.22 -10.45
N GLU A 107 -26.29 -8.16 -10.47
CA GLU A 107 -26.76 -6.77 -10.38
C GLU A 107 -26.99 -6.15 -11.76
N GLN A 108 -26.75 -6.91 -12.86
CA GLN A 108 -27.00 -6.48 -14.25
C GLN A 108 -26.38 -5.10 -14.59
N LEU A 109 -25.16 -4.83 -14.09
CA LEU A 109 -24.50 -3.56 -14.36
C LEU A 109 -24.33 -3.32 -15.87
N GLY A 110 -24.59 -2.08 -16.30
CA GLY A 110 -24.50 -1.65 -17.69
C GLY A 110 -25.65 -2.10 -18.59
N HIS A 111 -26.79 -2.57 -18.02
CA HIS A 111 -27.94 -3.05 -18.79
C HIS A 111 -29.06 -2.00 -18.95
N ASP A 112 -29.00 -0.90 -18.25
CA ASP A 112 -29.93 0.21 -18.39
C ASP A 112 -29.26 1.47 -18.95
N ASN A 113 -29.92 2.63 -18.87
CA ASN A 113 -29.41 3.90 -19.38
C ASN A 113 -28.66 4.72 -18.31
N ASP A 114 -28.60 4.23 -17.09
CA ASP A 114 -27.88 4.90 -16.01
C ASP A 114 -26.43 4.41 -15.96
N ALA A 115 -25.52 5.31 -15.64
CA ALA A 115 -24.10 4.96 -15.59
C ALA A 115 -23.77 4.22 -14.29
N ASP A 116 -23.25 3.03 -14.42
CA ASP A 116 -22.74 2.24 -13.31
C ASP A 116 -21.23 2.44 -13.10
N LEU A 117 -20.78 2.38 -11.86
CA LEU A 117 -19.37 2.41 -11.50
C LEU A 117 -19.00 1.17 -10.70
N LEU A 118 -18.10 0.35 -11.24
CA LEU A 118 -17.49 -0.78 -10.53
C LEU A 118 -16.01 -0.49 -10.25
N ALA A 119 -15.68 -0.34 -8.98
CA ALA A 119 -14.30 -0.13 -8.53
C ALA A 119 -13.72 -1.43 -7.94
N LEU A 120 -12.60 -1.92 -8.48
CA LEU A 120 -11.92 -3.13 -8.04
C LEU A 120 -10.54 -2.79 -7.50
N ASN A 121 -10.18 -3.34 -6.33
CA ASN A 121 -8.87 -3.17 -5.72
C ASN A 121 -8.10 -4.50 -5.71
N PHE A 122 -7.06 -4.59 -6.53
CA PHE A 122 -6.14 -5.73 -6.61
C PHE A 122 -4.93 -5.51 -5.69
N SER A 123 -5.11 -5.74 -4.41
CA SER A 123 -4.14 -5.40 -3.36
C SER A 123 -3.08 -6.48 -3.07
N CYS A 124 -3.05 -7.58 -3.80
CA CYS A 124 -2.11 -8.68 -3.55
C CYS A 124 -0.65 -8.20 -3.45
N LEU A 125 -0.23 -7.32 -4.36
CA LEU A 125 1.15 -6.81 -4.38
C LEU A 125 1.49 -6.01 -3.12
N ASP A 126 0.54 -5.31 -2.51
CA ASP A 126 0.77 -4.56 -1.27
C ASP A 126 1.05 -5.49 -0.09
N TYR A 127 0.35 -6.62 -0.03
CA TYR A 127 0.55 -7.65 1.00
C TYR A 127 1.82 -8.48 0.78
N MET A 128 2.20 -8.71 -0.49
CA MET A 128 3.45 -9.40 -0.85
C MET A 128 4.68 -8.56 -0.63
N ASN A 129 4.52 -7.28 -0.54
CA ASN A 129 5.45 -6.22 -0.87
C ASN A 129 6.88 -6.39 -0.37
N ARG A 130 7.11 -7.18 0.66
CA ARG A 130 8.37 -7.08 1.42
C ARG A 130 9.17 -8.34 1.46
N ASP A 131 8.47 -9.42 1.26
CA ASP A 131 9.10 -10.73 1.25
C ASP A 131 9.65 -11.06 -0.15
N TYR A 132 9.19 -10.33 -1.18
CA TYR A 132 9.51 -10.62 -2.59
C TYR A 132 9.86 -9.35 -3.36
N GLY A 133 11.09 -9.26 -3.87
CA GLY A 133 11.50 -8.17 -4.77
C GLY A 133 10.76 -8.20 -6.12
N VAL A 134 10.81 -7.10 -6.85
CA VAL A 134 10.13 -6.95 -8.16
C VAL A 134 10.66 -7.94 -9.24
N TYR A 135 11.83 -8.52 -9.03
CA TYR A 135 12.44 -9.53 -9.91
C TYR A 135 12.21 -10.96 -9.41
N SER A 136 11.41 -11.15 -8.35
CA SER A 136 11.10 -12.49 -7.85
C SER A 136 10.15 -13.25 -8.80
N ARG A 137 10.21 -14.57 -8.74
CA ARG A 137 9.26 -15.43 -9.46
C ARG A 137 7.83 -15.21 -8.97
N GLU A 138 7.68 -14.98 -7.70
CA GLU A 138 6.41 -14.71 -7.02
C GLU A 138 5.75 -13.45 -7.57
N PHE A 139 6.53 -12.37 -7.70
CA PHE A 139 6.02 -11.15 -8.29
C PHE A 139 5.59 -11.34 -9.75
N GLN A 140 6.42 -12.04 -10.54
CA GLN A 140 6.10 -12.33 -11.93
C GLN A 140 4.83 -13.18 -12.05
N ASP A 141 4.68 -14.21 -11.21
CA ASP A 141 3.49 -15.09 -11.20
C ASP A 141 2.22 -14.30 -10.87
N VAL A 142 2.27 -13.37 -9.91
CA VAL A 142 1.13 -12.52 -9.57
C VAL A 142 0.74 -11.62 -10.74
N VAL A 143 1.72 -10.98 -11.40
CA VAL A 143 1.43 -10.10 -12.55
C VAL A 143 0.85 -10.90 -13.72
N MET A 144 1.39 -12.06 -14.02
CA MET A 144 0.87 -12.92 -15.09
C MET A 144 -0.55 -13.44 -14.81
N ARG A 145 -0.87 -13.71 -13.55
CA ARG A 145 -2.24 -14.11 -13.18
C ARG A 145 -3.20 -12.93 -13.19
N LEU A 146 -2.75 -11.76 -12.74
CA LEU A 146 -3.55 -10.54 -12.82
C LEU A 146 -3.91 -10.20 -14.28
N ASP A 147 -2.96 -10.34 -15.20
CA ASP A 147 -3.20 -10.17 -16.63
C ASP A 147 -4.34 -11.07 -17.13
N ARG A 148 -4.34 -12.35 -16.75
CA ARG A 148 -5.43 -13.29 -17.07
C ARG A 148 -6.75 -12.94 -16.38
N ASP A 149 -6.70 -12.45 -15.16
CA ASP A 149 -7.89 -12.02 -14.42
C ASP A 149 -8.51 -10.77 -15.06
N VAL A 150 -7.69 -9.83 -15.52
CA VAL A 150 -8.15 -8.67 -16.32
C VAL A 150 -8.73 -9.10 -17.66
N GLU A 151 -8.08 -10.06 -18.37
CA GLU A 151 -8.60 -10.63 -19.62
C GLU A 151 -10.00 -11.23 -19.41
N LYS A 152 -10.21 -12.03 -18.36
CA LYS A 152 -11.53 -12.58 -18.03
C LYS A 152 -12.58 -11.47 -17.80
N LEU A 153 -12.20 -10.42 -17.06
CA LEU A 153 -13.10 -9.31 -16.79
C LEU A 153 -13.49 -8.57 -18.08
N LEU A 154 -12.53 -8.27 -18.95
CA LEU A 154 -12.78 -7.62 -20.22
C LEU A 154 -13.67 -8.47 -21.14
N ASN A 155 -13.42 -9.77 -21.22
CA ASN A 155 -14.24 -10.70 -22.02
C ASN A 155 -15.70 -10.75 -21.50
N GLU A 156 -15.90 -10.72 -20.20
CA GLU A 156 -17.23 -10.69 -19.61
C GLU A 156 -17.94 -9.36 -19.86
N LEU A 157 -17.22 -8.22 -19.76
CA LEU A 157 -17.75 -6.90 -20.11
C LEU A 157 -18.13 -6.82 -21.59
N ASP A 158 -17.27 -7.31 -22.49
CA ASP A 158 -17.57 -7.38 -23.93
C ASP A 158 -18.83 -8.19 -24.21
N SER A 159 -19.02 -9.32 -23.49
CA SER A 159 -20.14 -10.22 -23.68
C SER A 159 -21.46 -9.68 -23.12
N ARG A 160 -21.43 -9.01 -21.96
CA ARG A 160 -22.63 -8.58 -21.23
C ARG A 160 -23.04 -7.16 -21.54
N VAL A 161 -22.08 -6.23 -21.46
CA VAL A 161 -22.33 -4.81 -21.65
C VAL A 161 -22.22 -4.42 -23.13
N GLY A 162 -21.39 -5.13 -23.86
CA GLY A 162 -21.12 -4.89 -25.27
C GLY A 162 -19.89 -4.05 -25.49
N LYS A 163 -19.15 -4.42 -26.52
CA LYS A 163 -17.92 -3.76 -26.92
C LYS A 163 -18.20 -2.28 -27.26
N GLY A 164 -17.53 -1.36 -26.60
CA GLY A 164 -17.70 0.09 -26.79
C GLY A 164 -18.79 0.74 -25.92
N ASN A 165 -19.42 -0.01 -25.00
CA ASN A 165 -20.41 0.52 -24.06
C ASN A 165 -19.88 0.66 -22.63
N TYR A 166 -18.59 0.43 -22.43
CA TYR A 166 -17.95 0.59 -21.13
C TYR A 166 -16.57 1.24 -21.28
N THR A 167 -16.11 1.85 -20.21
CA THR A 167 -14.76 2.38 -20.08
C THR A 167 -14.06 1.75 -18.90
N VAL A 168 -12.83 1.30 -19.12
CA VAL A 168 -11.95 0.80 -18.06
C VAL A 168 -10.81 1.76 -17.86
N PHE A 169 -10.51 2.08 -16.61
CA PHE A 169 -9.25 2.69 -16.23
C PHE A 169 -8.55 1.80 -15.22
N LEU A 170 -7.27 1.54 -15.45
CA LEU A 170 -6.41 0.78 -14.58
C LEU A 170 -5.23 1.64 -14.17
N THR A 171 -5.02 1.79 -12.89
CA THR A 171 -3.89 2.52 -12.34
C THR A 171 -3.37 1.84 -11.08
N PHE A 172 -2.26 2.34 -10.57
CA PHE A 172 -1.64 1.84 -9.35
C PHE A 172 -1.65 2.94 -8.28
N SER A 173 -1.83 2.54 -7.03
CA SER A 173 -1.77 3.48 -5.90
C SER A 173 -0.34 3.97 -5.65
N GLU A 174 0.65 3.10 -5.88
CA GLU A 174 2.05 3.35 -5.59
C GLU A 174 2.97 2.71 -6.63
N ALA A 175 4.09 3.39 -6.92
CA ALA A 175 5.19 2.76 -7.65
C ALA A 175 6.02 1.91 -6.68
N ARG A 176 6.43 0.72 -7.11
CA ARG A 176 7.23 -0.15 -6.27
C ARG A 176 8.69 0.27 -6.27
N GLU A 177 9.28 0.35 -5.08
CA GLU A 177 10.70 0.62 -4.92
C GLU A 177 11.52 -0.68 -4.94
N LEU A 178 12.75 -0.57 -5.40
CA LEU A 178 13.73 -1.65 -5.29
C LEU A 178 14.17 -1.78 -3.84
N LEU A 179 14.40 -3.00 -3.39
CA LEU A 179 14.94 -3.24 -2.06
C LEU A 179 16.38 -2.72 -1.96
N PRO A 180 16.83 -2.29 -0.77
CA PRO A 180 18.21 -1.83 -0.58
C PRO A 180 19.26 -2.82 -1.07
N GLU A 181 19.03 -4.12 -0.95
CA GLU A 181 19.91 -5.18 -1.44
C GLU A 181 19.98 -5.22 -2.98
N GLU A 182 18.88 -4.88 -3.66
CA GLU A 182 18.83 -4.77 -5.12
C GLU A 182 19.57 -3.51 -5.61
N LEU A 183 19.37 -2.40 -4.88
CA LEU A 183 20.06 -1.13 -5.14
C LEU A 183 21.54 -1.21 -4.88
N ALA A 184 21.97 -1.92 -3.83
CA ALA A 184 23.38 -2.16 -3.51
C ALA A 184 24.09 -2.90 -4.65
N LYS A 185 23.43 -3.83 -5.35
CA LYS A 185 23.98 -4.49 -6.55
C LYS A 185 24.20 -3.52 -7.70
N MET A 186 23.39 -2.47 -7.77
CA MET A 186 23.52 -1.37 -8.73
C MET A 186 24.52 -0.30 -8.27
N ARG A 187 25.19 -0.50 -7.12
CA ARG A 187 26.10 0.44 -6.46
C ARG A 187 25.42 1.77 -6.10
N LEU A 188 24.14 1.73 -5.79
CA LEU A 188 23.39 2.88 -5.29
C LEU A 188 23.36 2.87 -3.77
N THR A 189 23.57 4.03 -3.16
CA THR A 189 23.46 4.19 -1.71
C THR A 189 22.02 3.94 -1.29
N SER A 190 21.83 3.03 -0.36
CA SER A 190 20.51 2.60 0.09
C SER A 190 20.61 1.95 1.45
N GLY A 191 19.50 1.89 2.19
CA GLY A 191 19.51 1.28 3.50
C GLY A 191 18.14 1.27 4.15
N TYR A 192 18.14 0.85 5.40
CA TYR A 192 16.97 0.81 6.25
C TYR A 192 17.11 1.83 7.38
N PHE A 193 16.11 2.68 7.53
CA PHE A 193 16.05 3.65 8.62
C PHE A 193 15.12 3.15 9.72
N SER A 194 15.65 3.00 10.93
CA SER A 194 14.87 2.58 12.10
C SER A 194 14.49 3.79 12.94
N ILE A 195 13.23 4.22 12.87
CA ILE A 195 12.72 5.29 13.73
C ILE A 195 12.82 4.93 15.22
N PHE A 196 12.62 3.66 15.56
CA PHE A 196 12.78 3.18 16.94
C PHE A 196 14.18 3.48 17.49
N LYS A 197 15.23 3.17 16.72
CA LYS A 197 16.62 3.47 17.13
C LYS A 197 16.87 4.98 17.18
N ALA A 198 16.37 5.72 16.19
CA ALA A 198 16.54 7.17 16.15
C ALA A 198 15.86 7.82 17.36
N VAL A 199 14.62 7.42 17.70
CA VAL A 199 13.90 7.93 18.86
C VAL A 199 14.56 7.54 20.18
N ALA A 200 15.12 6.34 20.29
CA ALA A 200 15.86 5.94 21.50
C ALA A 200 17.08 6.85 21.74
N LEU A 201 17.85 7.14 20.68
CA LEU A 201 18.97 8.08 20.75
C LEU A 201 18.50 9.52 21.00
N LEU A 202 17.41 9.95 20.38
CA LEU A 202 16.83 11.26 20.58
C LEU A 202 16.36 11.45 22.04
N LYS A 203 15.71 10.45 22.64
CA LYS A 203 15.33 10.50 24.08
C LYS A 203 16.57 10.69 24.97
N SER A 204 17.64 9.95 24.69
CA SER A 204 18.89 10.12 25.44
C SER A 204 19.50 11.52 25.26
N PHE A 205 19.47 12.04 24.05
CA PHE A 205 19.94 13.40 23.74
C PHE A 205 19.10 14.46 24.48
N LEU A 206 17.77 14.37 24.44
CA LEU A 206 16.88 15.31 25.11
C LEU A 206 17.06 15.26 26.63
N ASN A 207 17.23 14.09 27.22
CA ASN A 207 17.53 13.94 28.64
C ASN A 207 18.88 14.57 29.04
N LEU A 208 19.88 14.47 28.16
CA LEU A 208 21.16 15.13 28.38
C LEU A 208 21.06 16.67 28.36
N VAL A 209 20.27 17.21 27.42
CA VAL A 209 20.15 18.65 27.20
C VAL A 209 19.19 19.32 28.21
N TYR A 210 18.05 18.67 28.48
CA TYR A 210 16.94 19.27 29.24
C TYR A 210 16.67 18.60 30.59
N GLY A 211 17.43 17.56 30.93
CA GLY A 211 17.19 16.73 32.12
C GLY A 211 16.23 15.58 31.85
N GLU A 212 16.10 14.68 32.82
CA GLU A 212 15.22 13.52 32.70
C GLU A 212 13.76 13.91 32.50
N GLY A 213 13.11 13.24 31.54
CA GLY A 213 11.71 13.44 31.19
C GLY A 213 11.26 12.60 30.01
N GLU A 214 9.95 12.35 29.96
CA GLU A 214 9.32 11.70 28.80
C GLU A 214 8.96 12.73 27.73
N TRP A 215 9.97 13.27 27.07
CA TRP A 215 9.84 14.36 26.09
C TRP A 215 9.07 14.00 24.84
N ILE A 216 9.03 12.69 24.47
CA ILE A 216 8.40 12.17 23.28
C ILE A 216 7.24 11.27 23.69
N LEU A 217 6.02 11.68 23.34
CA LEU A 217 4.80 10.91 23.59
C LEU A 217 4.65 9.74 22.64
N ASP A 218 4.88 9.99 21.35
CA ASP A 218 4.67 8.98 20.31
C ASP A 218 5.45 9.32 19.04
N TYR A 219 5.53 8.36 18.14
CA TYR A 219 6.07 8.53 16.79
C TYR A 219 5.37 7.57 15.81
N ASP A 220 4.87 8.09 14.71
CA ASP A 220 4.21 7.31 13.65
C ASP A 220 4.30 8.06 12.31
N ALA A 221 4.28 7.31 11.22
CA ALA A 221 4.15 7.82 9.85
C ALA A 221 5.08 9.02 9.53
N GLU A 222 6.36 8.90 9.84
CA GLU A 222 7.39 9.94 9.63
C GLU A 222 7.14 11.21 10.46
N GLN A 223 6.47 11.08 11.61
CA GLN A 223 6.20 12.16 12.57
C GLN A 223 6.63 11.79 13.98
N ILE A 224 7.02 12.80 14.78
CA ILE A 224 7.34 12.66 16.20
C ILE A 224 6.48 13.66 16.99
N TYR A 225 5.85 13.17 18.06
CA TYR A 225 4.94 13.92 18.92
C TYR A 225 5.62 14.20 20.26
N LEU A 226 5.70 15.48 20.64
CA LEU A 226 6.34 15.92 21.88
C LEU A 226 5.33 16.08 23.02
N ASP A 227 5.78 15.87 24.24
CA ASP A 227 5.01 16.26 25.43
C ASP A 227 5.07 17.78 25.65
N ARG A 228 4.14 18.49 25.01
CA ARG A 228 4.04 19.94 25.10
C ARG A 228 3.74 20.42 26.50
N GLN A 229 3.05 19.59 27.31
CA GLN A 229 2.73 19.96 28.73
C GLN A 229 4.01 19.94 29.59
N LEU A 230 4.82 18.91 29.46
CA LEU A 230 6.10 18.81 30.13
C LEU A 230 7.04 19.94 29.72
N ILE A 231 7.11 20.24 28.39
CA ILE A 231 7.93 21.33 27.86
C ILE A 231 7.52 22.68 28.48
N GLU A 232 6.22 22.96 28.55
CA GLU A 232 5.68 24.17 29.16
C GLU A 232 5.96 24.23 30.69
N GLN A 233 5.74 23.13 31.42
CA GLN A 233 6.05 23.04 32.86
C GLN A 233 7.52 23.32 33.16
N LYS A 234 8.41 22.83 32.31
CA LYS A 234 9.86 23.08 32.43
C LYS A 234 10.29 24.44 31.89
N LYS A 235 9.35 25.26 31.38
CA LYS A 235 9.60 26.59 30.80
C LYS A 235 10.60 26.57 29.65
N ILE A 236 10.58 25.52 28.85
CA ILE A 236 11.42 25.37 27.67
C ILE A 236 10.66 25.95 26.47
N SER A 237 11.36 26.63 25.58
CA SER A 237 10.79 27.08 24.32
C SER A 237 10.49 25.87 23.41
N LEU A 238 9.21 25.66 23.06
CA LEU A 238 8.82 24.59 22.15
C LEU A 238 9.53 24.72 20.80
N LYS A 239 9.64 25.95 20.29
CA LYS A 239 10.39 26.22 19.04
C LYS A 239 11.84 25.78 19.13
N GLU A 240 12.53 26.19 20.21
CA GLU A 240 13.95 25.84 20.42
C GLU A 240 14.13 24.30 20.49
N MET A 241 13.24 23.61 21.21
CA MET A 241 13.29 22.14 21.27
C MET A 241 13.04 21.51 19.91
N GLN A 242 12.04 21.98 19.16
CA GLN A 242 11.77 21.49 17.81
C GLN A 242 12.96 21.70 16.89
N ASP A 243 13.60 22.86 16.92
CA ASP A 243 14.78 23.16 16.10
C ASP A 243 15.94 22.21 16.46
N LYS A 244 16.24 22.02 17.76
CA LYS A 244 17.29 21.07 18.19
C LYS A 244 17.00 19.63 17.81
N ILE A 245 15.74 19.20 17.85
CA ILE A 245 15.35 17.86 17.39
C ILE A 245 15.52 17.76 15.88
N ALA A 246 15.17 18.80 15.14
CA ALA A 246 15.34 18.80 13.70
C ALA A 246 16.83 18.70 13.31
N ASP A 247 17.70 19.47 13.96
CA ASP A 247 19.15 19.41 13.78
C ASP A 247 19.73 18.03 14.15
N PHE A 248 19.21 17.40 15.20
CA PHE A 248 19.61 16.05 15.58
C PHE A 248 19.16 14.98 14.57
N MET A 249 17.90 15.08 14.13
CA MET A 249 17.31 14.09 13.24
C MET A 249 17.90 14.12 11.83
N ILE A 250 18.33 15.29 11.32
CA ILE A 250 18.90 15.41 9.98
C ILE A 250 20.27 14.72 9.86
N GLU A 251 20.97 14.51 10.97
CA GLU A 251 22.28 13.83 11.00
C GLU A 251 22.17 12.31 10.80
N PHE A 252 20.96 11.75 10.91
CA PHE A 252 20.79 10.33 10.68
C PHE A 252 20.90 10.00 9.19
N GLU A 253 21.71 8.97 8.92
CA GLU A 253 21.84 8.43 7.59
C GLU A 253 20.48 7.99 7.03
N GLY A 254 20.14 8.44 5.84
CA GLY A 254 18.85 8.18 5.20
C GLY A 254 17.78 9.24 5.47
N VAL A 255 17.94 10.13 6.43
CA VAL A 255 17.02 11.26 6.62
C VAL A 255 17.36 12.35 5.60
N GLY A 256 16.36 12.76 4.81
CA GLY A 256 16.56 13.73 3.73
C GLY A 256 16.02 15.12 4.03
N HIS A 257 14.95 15.20 4.79
CA HIS A 257 14.35 16.47 5.21
C HIS A 257 13.78 16.32 6.62
N VAL A 258 13.88 17.36 7.42
CA VAL A 258 13.22 17.47 8.71
C VAL A 258 12.56 18.85 8.79
N LEU A 259 11.28 18.87 9.15
CA LEU A 259 10.48 20.07 9.26
C LEU A 259 9.84 20.11 10.65
N THR A 260 9.81 21.31 11.25
CA THR A 260 9.16 21.52 12.54
C THR A 260 7.73 22.00 12.33
N ALA A 261 6.84 21.69 13.26
CA ALA A 261 5.48 22.24 13.27
C ALA A 261 5.51 23.79 13.29
N TYR A 262 6.50 24.37 13.97
CA TYR A 262 6.69 25.82 13.95
C TYR A 262 6.99 26.34 12.55
N SER A 263 7.93 25.74 11.84
CA SER A 263 8.30 26.16 10.48
C SER A 263 7.12 26.02 9.50
N LEU A 264 6.36 24.93 9.61
CA LEU A 264 5.19 24.66 8.74
C LEU A 264 4.04 25.64 8.95
N THR A 265 3.92 26.23 10.16
CA THR A 265 2.87 27.21 10.46
C THR A 265 3.27 28.66 10.17
N HIS A 266 4.57 28.98 10.21
CA HIS A 266 5.06 30.37 10.13
C HIS A 266 5.74 30.70 8.80
N ASN A 267 6.21 29.70 8.06
CA ASN A 267 6.87 29.88 6.78
C ASN A 267 5.94 29.45 5.63
N ALA A 268 5.79 30.28 4.62
CA ALA A 268 5.08 29.91 3.41
C ALA A 268 6.08 29.33 2.41
N SER A 269 5.90 28.06 2.05
CA SER A 269 6.69 27.42 1.01
C SER A 269 5.95 27.50 -0.33
N SER A 270 6.62 27.92 -1.39
CA SER A 270 6.03 28.10 -2.72
C SER A 270 6.36 26.96 -3.69
N ALA A 271 7.34 26.10 -3.35
CA ALA A 271 7.77 25.00 -4.21
C ALA A 271 8.44 23.88 -3.40
N GLY A 272 8.62 22.73 -4.02
CA GLY A 272 9.35 21.61 -3.44
C GLY A 272 8.51 20.71 -2.55
N LYS A 273 9.20 19.85 -1.80
CA LYS A 273 8.56 18.90 -0.87
C LYS A 273 7.90 19.59 0.32
N GLU A 274 8.41 20.75 0.73
CA GLU A 274 7.86 21.51 1.85
C GLU A 274 6.40 21.89 1.61
N VAL A 275 6.01 22.21 0.37
CA VAL A 275 4.59 22.46 0.02
C VAL A 275 3.73 21.24 0.27
N LEU A 276 4.22 20.03 -0.04
CA LEU A 276 3.48 18.81 0.22
C LEU A 276 3.29 18.56 1.71
N PHE A 277 4.34 18.78 2.51
CA PHE A 277 4.25 18.71 3.96
C PHE A 277 3.29 19.75 4.52
N GLN A 278 3.35 20.98 4.02
CA GLN A 278 2.50 22.08 4.45
C GLN A 278 1.02 21.80 4.15
N ASN A 279 0.71 21.26 2.98
CA ASN A 279 -0.65 20.88 2.58
C ASN A 279 -1.19 19.68 3.40
N ALA A 280 -0.32 18.77 3.83
CA ALA A 280 -0.68 17.62 4.65
C ALA A 280 -0.72 17.93 6.15
N PHE A 281 -0.14 19.06 6.58
CA PHE A 281 0.01 19.43 7.98
C PHE A 281 -1.31 19.89 8.59
N SER A 282 -1.66 19.33 9.74
CA SER A 282 -2.78 19.75 10.57
C SER A 282 -2.26 20.13 11.95
N GLN A 283 -2.36 21.40 12.33
CA GLN A 283 -1.88 21.92 13.62
C GLN A 283 -2.40 21.15 14.85
N LYS A 284 -3.59 20.53 14.73
CA LYS A 284 -4.22 19.80 15.83
C LYS A 284 -3.87 18.31 15.87
N ARG A 285 -3.41 17.73 14.75
CA ARG A 285 -3.27 16.29 14.61
C ARG A 285 -1.87 15.84 14.17
N SER A 286 -1.14 16.71 13.48
CA SER A 286 0.23 16.38 13.06
C SER A 286 1.21 16.49 14.22
N GLY A 287 2.30 15.73 14.12
CA GLY A 287 3.40 15.75 15.08
C GLY A 287 4.15 17.09 15.12
N ASP A 288 5.00 17.24 16.09
CA ASP A 288 5.86 18.41 16.28
C ASP A 288 7.04 18.46 15.31
N ILE A 289 7.51 17.28 14.91
CA ILE A 289 8.58 17.08 13.93
C ILE A 289 8.06 16.16 12.83
N LEU A 290 8.23 16.58 11.59
CA LEU A 290 7.97 15.79 10.41
C LEU A 290 9.29 15.55 9.70
N TYR A 291 9.54 14.32 9.25
CA TYR A 291 10.76 14.01 8.50
C TYR A 291 10.44 13.20 7.25
N SER A 292 11.34 13.21 6.29
CA SER A 292 11.28 12.28 5.18
C SER A 292 12.64 11.67 4.90
N LEU A 293 12.64 10.43 4.45
CA LEU A 293 13.85 9.75 4.04
C LEU A 293 14.27 10.18 2.63
N VAL A 294 15.56 10.08 2.31
CA VAL A 294 16.03 10.18 0.93
C VAL A 294 15.48 9.02 0.10
N PRO A 295 15.30 9.19 -1.22
CA PRO A 295 14.98 8.08 -2.10
C PRO A 295 15.97 6.94 -1.87
N THR A 296 15.51 5.68 -1.94
CA THR A 296 16.33 4.48 -1.70
C THR A 296 16.50 4.04 -0.25
N TRP A 297 15.99 4.80 0.73
CA TRP A 297 15.95 4.39 2.13
C TRP A 297 14.53 3.99 2.54
N ILE A 298 14.41 2.84 3.20
CA ILE A 298 13.12 2.24 3.60
C ILE A 298 12.97 2.35 5.12
N PRO A 299 11.83 2.88 5.62
CA PRO A 299 11.57 2.92 7.05
C PRO A 299 11.32 1.53 7.62
N THR A 300 11.85 1.25 8.81
CA THR A 300 11.52 0.04 9.60
C THR A 300 10.74 0.45 10.84
N LEU A 301 9.58 -0.17 11.08
CA LEU A 301 8.66 0.23 12.15
C LEU A 301 8.81 -0.52 13.47
N LYS A 302 9.53 -1.64 13.49
CA LYS A 302 9.72 -2.46 14.70
C LYS A 302 11.13 -3.06 14.77
N GLU A 303 11.55 -3.47 15.96
CA GLU A 303 12.78 -4.23 16.20
C GLU A 303 12.90 -5.54 15.41
N ARG A 304 11.78 -6.06 14.94
CA ARG A 304 11.70 -7.20 14.03
C ARG A 304 11.48 -6.68 12.62
N GLU A 305 12.28 -7.15 11.71
CA GLU A 305 12.38 -7.00 10.26
C GLU A 305 11.06 -6.87 9.44
N ASP A 306 9.98 -6.42 10.04
CA ASP A 306 8.74 -6.08 9.35
C ASP A 306 8.93 -4.71 8.69
N ASN A 307 9.62 -4.74 7.56
CA ASN A 307 9.92 -3.56 6.74
C ASN A 307 8.62 -3.03 6.14
N TYR A 308 8.17 -1.86 6.58
CA TYR A 308 7.00 -1.18 6.04
C TYR A 308 7.41 -0.02 5.14
N ALA A 309 7.62 -0.26 3.84
CA ALA A 309 7.61 0.80 2.86
C ALA A 309 6.16 1.31 2.73
N ARG A 310 5.77 2.32 3.50
CA ARG A 310 4.43 2.92 3.40
C ARG A 310 4.29 3.86 2.22
N TYR A 311 5.39 4.37 1.67
CA TYR A 311 5.36 5.35 0.59
C TYR A 311 6.49 5.12 -0.39
N SER A 312 6.14 4.81 -1.64
CA SER A 312 7.07 4.95 -2.74
C SER A 312 7.31 6.44 -3.02
N LYS A 313 8.56 6.84 -3.07
CA LYS A 313 8.94 8.20 -3.50
C LYS A 313 8.87 8.39 -5.00
N ARG A 314 8.65 7.32 -5.75
CA ARG A 314 8.33 7.35 -7.17
C ARG A 314 6.85 7.62 -7.34
N ASN A 315 6.49 8.88 -7.50
CA ASN A 315 5.09 9.31 -7.62
C ASN A 315 4.51 9.09 -9.03
N ARG A 316 5.21 8.36 -9.90
CA ARG A 316 4.74 8.10 -11.28
C ARG A 316 4.29 6.66 -11.38
N VAL A 317 3.03 6.48 -11.66
CA VAL A 317 2.41 5.16 -11.90
C VAL A 317 1.77 5.16 -13.28
N PRO A 318 1.72 4.02 -13.97
CA PRO A 318 1.01 3.93 -15.24
C PRO A 318 -0.49 4.10 -15.04
N LEU A 319 -1.12 4.75 -16.02
CA LEU A 319 -2.57 4.83 -16.16
C LEU A 319 -2.93 4.28 -17.53
N TYR A 320 -3.78 3.27 -17.55
CA TYR A 320 -4.31 2.65 -18.76
C TYR A 320 -5.80 3.01 -18.87
N LEU A 321 -6.20 3.48 -20.03
CA LEU A 321 -7.59 3.78 -20.37
C LEU A 321 -7.97 2.93 -21.57
N TYR A 322 -9.14 2.30 -21.52
CA TYR A 322 -9.64 1.45 -22.58
C TYR A 322 -11.17 1.53 -22.68
N GLY A 323 -11.70 1.53 -23.89
CA GLY A 323 -13.13 1.45 -24.14
C GLY A 323 -13.76 2.74 -24.66
N ALA A 324 -15.06 2.91 -24.39
CA ALA A 324 -15.86 4.02 -24.87
C ALA A 324 -15.40 5.36 -24.33
N GLY A 325 -15.53 6.41 -25.12
CA GLY A 325 -15.28 7.79 -24.68
C GLY A 325 -13.82 8.14 -24.38
N VAL A 326 -12.88 7.18 -24.52
CA VAL A 326 -11.46 7.46 -24.28
C VAL A 326 -10.91 8.41 -25.35
N PRO A 327 -10.40 9.60 -24.96
CA PRO A 327 -9.84 10.55 -25.90
C PRO A 327 -8.61 9.99 -26.63
N GLN A 328 -8.44 10.29 -27.90
CA GLN A 328 -7.26 9.89 -28.67
C GLN A 328 -6.00 10.67 -28.24
N ASP A 329 -6.18 11.92 -27.83
CA ASP A 329 -5.11 12.83 -27.42
C ASP A 329 -5.05 12.92 -25.90
N LEU A 330 -4.50 11.92 -25.26
CA LEU A 330 -4.25 11.93 -23.82
C LEU A 330 -2.91 12.59 -23.51
N PRO A 331 -2.81 13.39 -22.43
CA PRO A 331 -1.53 13.90 -21.98
C PRO A 331 -0.63 12.74 -21.56
N GLN A 332 0.66 12.82 -21.88
CA GLN A 332 1.63 11.80 -21.48
C GLN A 332 1.76 11.65 -19.96
N GLU A 333 1.49 12.70 -19.21
CA GLU A 333 1.49 12.71 -17.76
C GLU A 333 0.33 13.54 -17.24
N CYS A 334 -0.33 13.07 -16.20
CA CYS A 334 -1.34 13.83 -15.47
C CYS A 334 -1.14 13.68 -13.95
N GLN A 335 -1.64 14.64 -13.19
CA GLN A 335 -1.71 14.52 -11.75
C GLN A 335 -2.85 13.58 -11.34
N MET A 336 -2.67 12.78 -10.28
CA MET A 336 -3.72 11.89 -9.78
C MET A 336 -5.02 12.64 -9.45
N THR A 337 -4.92 13.90 -9.00
CA THR A 337 -6.08 14.78 -8.75
C THR A 337 -6.88 15.12 -9.99
N ALA A 338 -6.30 14.99 -11.20
CA ALA A 338 -6.99 15.20 -12.46
C ALA A 338 -7.76 13.95 -12.94
N LEU A 339 -7.51 12.78 -12.34
CA LEU A 339 -8.11 11.52 -12.76
C LEU A 339 -9.63 11.55 -12.62
N LEU A 340 -10.15 11.90 -11.43
CA LEU A 340 -11.59 11.94 -11.20
C LEU A 340 -12.33 12.93 -12.11
N PRO A 341 -11.89 14.21 -12.27
CA PRO A 341 -12.47 15.11 -13.25
C PRO A 341 -12.40 14.62 -14.71
N MET A 342 -11.36 13.86 -15.06
CA MET A 342 -11.24 13.25 -16.37
C MET A 342 -12.27 12.13 -16.57
N LEU A 343 -12.43 11.25 -15.57
CA LEU A 343 -13.42 10.17 -15.60
C LEU A 343 -14.87 10.70 -15.67
N CYS A 344 -15.16 11.82 -14.98
CA CYS A 344 -16.48 12.44 -15.03
C CYS A 344 -16.82 13.08 -16.41
N ARG A 345 -15.86 13.18 -17.32
CA ARG A 345 -16.04 13.70 -18.68
C ARG A 345 -16.15 12.63 -19.76
N ILE A 346 -15.76 11.42 -19.44
CA ILE A 346 -15.93 10.23 -20.27
C ILE A 346 -17.34 9.68 -20.08
#